data_67d8d4a73e732166bee53b058158fd04
#
_entry.id   67d8d4a73e732166bee53b058158fd04
#
_cell.length_a   1.000
_cell.length_b   1.000
_cell.length_c   1.000
_cell.angle_alpha   90.00
_cell.angle_beta   90.00
_cell.angle_gamma   90.00
#
_symmetry.space_group_name_H-M   'P 1'
#
loop_
_entity.id
_entity.type
_entity.pdbx_description
1 polymer ?
#
loop_
_entity_poly.entity_id
_entity_poly.type
_entity_poly.pdbx_seq_one_letter_code
_entity_poly.pdbx_strand_id
1 'polypeptide(L)'
;MGNPSTFIGSSSEGPEFARAVRSLLDRDAEVTIWNEGIFSPGNTFIDTLINALPRFDFAILVLTPDDLSTSRDVQTFSPRDNVLFETGLFMGRLGRARTFLLNQANAKIKIPTDLSGVTTATYEWPRRDGSHRSAVGAACDSIRLAMRDLGVSDLKTNRQLHEIKSRQDSAESSIQTLQLLVRGLITKFEYEKLQHLRAEGPFMVKFHNDMIQEIKRLVAVGYVTTLRGHKVESMRERDGRGDKFDLKQYVGITDEGTAYLKLRTELLKGEATEGGP
;
A
#
# COMPACT_ATOMS: atom_id res chain seq x y z
N MET A 1 -19.74 -5.12 -9.78
CA MET A 1 -19.08 -5.39 -8.49
C MET A 1 -18.35 -6.70 -8.65
N GLY A 2 -17.09 -6.84 -8.19
CA GLY A 2 -16.37 -8.11 -8.23
C GLY A 2 -16.96 -9.12 -7.24
N ASN A 3 -16.69 -10.41 -7.48
CA ASN A 3 -17.08 -11.46 -6.54
C ASN A 3 -16.32 -11.28 -5.21
N PRO A 4 -16.95 -11.56 -4.05
CA PRO A 4 -16.29 -11.48 -2.77
C PRO A 4 -15.19 -12.55 -2.66
N SER A 5 -14.08 -12.21 -2.02
CA SER A 5 -13.00 -13.15 -1.75
C SER A 5 -13.29 -13.97 -0.49
N THR A 6 -13.14 -15.31 -0.59
CA THR A 6 -13.50 -16.23 0.48
C THR A 6 -12.37 -17.21 0.78
N PHE A 7 -11.98 -17.28 2.04
CA PHE A 7 -11.05 -18.30 2.54
C PHE A 7 -11.77 -19.56 2.94
N ILE A 8 -11.20 -20.74 2.65
CA ILE A 8 -11.65 -22.01 3.20
C ILE A 8 -10.50 -22.65 3.99
N GLY A 9 -10.70 -22.77 5.31
CA GLY A 9 -9.85 -23.53 6.21
C GLY A 9 -10.43 -24.93 6.47
N SER A 10 -9.57 -25.94 6.51
CA SER A 10 -9.93 -27.30 6.92
C SER A 10 -8.72 -27.99 7.53
N SER A 11 -8.96 -29.03 8.33
CA SER A 11 -7.91 -29.95 8.72
C SER A 11 -7.41 -30.77 7.53
N SER A 12 -6.34 -31.53 7.75
CA SER A 12 -5.81 -32.51 6.78
C SER A 12 -6.78 -33.63 6.46
N GLU A 13 -7.76 -33.85 7.31
CA GLU A 13 -8.81 -34.88 7.16
C GLU A 13 -10.04 -34.39 6.38
N GLY A 14 -10.17 -33.06 6.24
CA GLY A 14 -11.31 -32.40 5.59
C GLY A 14 -11.14 -31.86 4.17
N PRO A 15 -10.07 -32.15 3.39
CA PRO A 15 -9.80 -31.49 2.12
C PRO A 15 -10.88 -31.75 1.06
N GLU A 16 -11.55 -32.90 1.09
CA GLU A 16 -12.60 -33.22 0.14
C GLU A 16 -13.84 -32.35 0.34
N PHE A 17 -14.18 -32.05 1.60
CA PHE A 17 -15.25 -31.11 1.91
C PHE A 17 -14.87 -29.69 1.48
N ALA A 18 -13.63 -29.24 1.74
CA ALA A 18 -13.14 -27.94 1.30
C ALA A 18 -13.22 -27.76 -0.24
N ARG A 19 -12.79 -28.77 -1.00
CA ARG A 19 -12.91 -28.80 -2.46
C ARG A 19 -14.36 -28.82 -2.94
N ALA A 20 -15.23 -29.55 -2.25
CA ALA A 20 -16.65 -29.57 -2.55
C ALA A 20 -17.33 -28.23 -2.34
N VAL A 21 -17.03 -27.55 -1.24
CA VAL A 21 -17.50 -26.18 -0.95
C VAL A 21 -17.01 -25.21 -2.01
N ARG A 22 -15.70 -25.22 -2.34
CA ARG A 22 -15.16 -24.39 -3.42
C ARG A 22 -15.91 -24.60 -4.73
N SER A 23 -16.07 -25.85 -5.15
CA SER A 23 -16.77 -26.19 -6.40
C SER A 23 -18.23 -25.69 -6.47
N LEU A 24 -18.90 -25.54 -5.32
CA LEU A 24 -20.27 -25.05 -5.24
C LEU A 24 -20.35 -23.51 -5.20
N LEU A 25 -19.32 -22.83 -4.68
CA LEU A 25 -19.28 -21.38 -4.50
C LEU A 25 -18.47 -20.63 -5.57
N ASP A 26 -17.81 -21.35 -6.50
CA ASP A 26 -16.88 -20.80 -7.48
C ASP A 26 -17.49 -19.71 -8.38
N ARG A 27 -18.81 -19.75 -8.61
CA ARG A 27 -19.53 -18.72 -9.40
C ARG A 27 -19.93 -17.50 -8.58
N ASP A 28 -19.97 -17.64 -7.25
CA ASP A 28 -20.46 -16.61 -6.34
C ASP A 28 -19.33 -15.89 -5.59
N ALA A 29 -18.13 -16.50 -5.52
CA ALA A 29 -16.98 -15.98 -4.79
C ALA A 29 -15.65 -16.40 -5.41
N GLU A 30 -14.60 -15.59 -5.19
CA GLU A 30 -13.21 -15.97 -5.44
C GLU A 30 -12.71 -16.80 -4.24
N VAL A 31 -12.74 -18.11 -4.39
CA VAL A 31 -12.46 -19.04 -3.29
C VAL A 31 -11.00 -19.49 -3.27
N THR A 32 -10.35 -19.33 -2.12
CA THR A 32 -8.98 -19.81 -1.85
C THR A 32 -9.01 -20.83 -0.71
N ILE A 33 -8.52 -22.06 -0.97
CA ILE A 33 -8.34 -23.09 0.06
C ILE A 33 -6.98 -22.87 0.74
N TRP A 34 -6.90 -23.12 2.05
CA TRP A 34 -5.75 -22.86 2.90
C TRP A 34 -4.39 -23.39 2.37
N ASN A 35 -4.39 -24.53 1.66
CA ASN A 35 -3.19 -25.18 1.10
C ASN A 35 -2.88 -24.73 -0.35
N GLU A 36 -3.60 -23.75 -0.89
CA GLU A 36 -3.43 -23.28 -2.26
C GLU A 36 -2.86 -21.84 -2.29
N GLY A 37 -1.54 -21.73 -2.44
CA GLY A 37 -0.89 -20.43 -2.75
C GLY A 37 -0.84 -19.39 -1.63
N ILE A 38 -1.22 -19.72 -0.39
CA ILE A 38 -1.14 -18.80 0.74
C ILE A 38 0.26 -18.84 1.36
N PHE A 39 0.92 -20.00 1.33
CA PHE A 39 2.22 -20.21 1.98
C PHE A 39 3.40 -19.88 1.08
N SER A 40 4.28 -19.01 1.57
CA SER A 40 5.58 -18.73 0.96
C SER A 40 6.69 -19.36 1.79
N PRO A 41 7.74 -19.93 1.16
CA PRO A 41 8.89 -20.46 1.89
C PRO A 41 9.57 -19.37 2.73
N GLY A 42 9.89 -19.68 3.97
CA GLY A 42 10.62 -18.78 4.86
C GLY A 42 9.79 -18.02 5.90
N ASN A 43 8.46 -18.06 5.83
CA ASN A 43 7.58 -17.48 6.85
C ASN A 43 6.94 -18.57 7.71
N THR A 44 6.61 -18.24 8.96
CA THR A 44 5.80 -19.15 9.78
C THR A 44 4.38 -19.22 9.23
N PHE A 45 3.67 -20.32 9.52
CA PHE A 45 2.25 -20.49 9.17
C PHE A 45 1.40 -19.30 9.65
N ILE A 46 1.62 -18.91 10.90
CA ILE A 46 0.86 -17.84 11.56
C ILE A 46 1.10 -16.48 10.87
N ASP A 47 2.35 -16.13 10.59
CA ASP A 47 2.68 -14.85 9.94
C ASP A 47 2.05 -14.76 8.55
N THR A 48 2.11 -15.88 7.82
CA THR A 48 1.52 -15.96 6.48
C THR A 48 0.01 -15.81 6.53
N LEU A 49 -0.66 -16.48 7.49
CA LEU A 49 -2.10 -16.38 7.67
C LEU A 49 -2.52 -14.95 8.08
N ILE A 50 -1.85 -14.35 9.06
CA ILE A 50 -2.12 -12.97 9.51
C ILE A 50 -2.00 -11.98 8.34
N ASN A 51 -0.98 -12.13 7.51
CA ASN A 51 -0.77 -11.29 6.33
C ASN A 51 -1.81 -11.53 5.22
N ALA A 52 -2.42 -12.72 5.17
CA ALA A 52 -3.46 -13.07 4.21
C ALA A 52 -4.86 -12.62 4.65
N LEU A 53 -5.15 -12.55 5.96
CA LEU A 53 -6.47 -12.18 6.50
C LEU A 53 -7.12 -10.97 5.79
N PRO A 54 -6.38 -9.88 5.51
CA PRO A 54 -6.97 -8.69 4.90
C PRO A 54 -7.44 -8.87 3.45
N ARG A 55 -7.07 -9.96 2.80
CA ARG A 55 -7.45 -10.26 1.41
C ARG A 55 -8.88 -10.75 1.30
N PHE A 56 -9.44 -11.29 2.40
CA PHE A 56 -10.70 -11.99 2.39
C PHE A 56 -11.86 -11.14 2.89
N ASP A 57 -13.01 -11.34 2.30
CA ASP A 57 -14.29 -10.77 2.70
C ASP A 57 -15.08 -11.73 3.59
N PHE A 58 -14.84 -13.05 3.42
CA PHE A 58 -15.47 -14.13 4.17
C PHE A 58 -14.49 -15.24 4.49
N ALA A 59 -14.81 -16.02 5.51
CA ALA A 59 -14.10 -17.27 5.84
C ALA A 59 -15.10 -18.40 6.11
N ILE A 60 -14.78 -19.60 5.61
CA ILE A 60 -15.52 -20.84 5.86
C ILE A 60 -14.54 -21.82 6.49
N LEU A 61 -14.78 -22.23 7.73
CA LEU A 61 -13.95 -23.17 8.47
C LEU A 61 -14.67 -24.51 8.54
N VAL A 62 -14.08 -25.52 7.90
CA VAL A 62 -14.62 -26.89 7.87
C VAL A 62 -14.15 -27.62 9.10
N LEU A 63 -15.05 -27.90 10.01
CA LEU A 63 -14.82 -28.59 11.26
C LEU A 63 -15.14 -30.08 11.10
N THR A 64 -14.12 -30.91 11.04
CA THR A 64 -14.24 -32.38 10.97
C THR A 64 -14.00 -33.00 12.35
N PRO A 65 -14.53 -34.19 12.63
CA PRO A 65 -14.36 -34.90 13.90
C PRO A 65 -13.00 -35.63 13.98
N ASP A 66 -11.91 -34.82 13.99
CA ASP A 66 -10.55 -35.33 13.79
C ASP A 66 -9.90 -35.88 15.06
N ASP A 67 -10.13 -35.23 16.19
CA ASP A 67 -9.47 -35.55 17.43
C ASP A 67 -10.49 -36.02 18.49
N LEU A 68 -10.08 -37.00 19.31
CA LEU A 68 -10.84 -37.44 20.49
C LEU A 68 -10.35 -36.65 21.71
N SER A 69 -11.24 -35.87 22.28
CA SER A 69 -10.99 -35.11 23.50
C SER A 69 -11.72 -35.75 24.68
N THR A 70 -11.00 -36.00 25.77
CA THR A 70 -11.59 -36.51 27.02
C THR A 70 -11.69 -35.38 28.04
N SER A 71 -12.90 -35.08 28.49
CA SER A 71 -13.12 -34.08 29.53
C SER A 71 -14.11 -34.63 30.56
N ARG A 72 -13.71 -34.69 31.84
CA ARG A 72 -14.53 -35.24 32.93
C ARG A 72 -15.08 -36.65 32.62
N ASP A 73 -14.19 -37.56 32.14
CA ASP A 73 -14.48 -38.94 31.74
C ASP A 73 -15.48 -39.11 30.59
N VAL A 74 -15.80 -38.00 29.87
CA VAL A 74 -16.62 -38.06 28.66
C VAL A 74 -15.72 -37.86 27.45
N GLN A 75 -15.72 -38.85 26.55
CA GLN A 75 -15.05 -38.73 25.26
C GLN A 75 -15.97 -38.02 24.25
N THR A 76 -15.44 -36.99 23.59
CA THR A 76 -16.13 -36.27 22.54
C THR A 76 -15.18 -36.02 21.38
N PHE A 77 -15.71 -35.96 20.17
CA PHE A 77 -14.94 -35.49 19.03
C PHE A 77 -14.72 -33.98 19.11
N SER A 78 -13.54 -33.52 18.73
CA SER A 78 -13.20 -32.13 18.59
C SER A 78 -12.57 -31.84 17.21
N PRO A 79 -12.73 -30.64 16.68
CA PRO A 79 -11.96 -30.21 15.51
C PRO A 79 -10.48 -30.08 15.91
N ARG A 80 -9.59 -30.09 14.92
CA ARG A 80 -8.18 -29.73 15.11
C ARG A 80 -8.01 -28.35 15.73
N ASP A 81 -7.09 -28.23 16.68
CA ASP A 81 -6.76 -26.96 17.36
C ASP A 81 -6.38 -25.86 16.36
N ASN A 82 -5.67 -26.20 15.29
CA ASN A 82 -5.29 -25.22 14.24
C ASN A 82 -6.53 -24.59 13.59
N VAL A 83 -7.56 -25.36 13.26
CA VAL A 83 -8.79 -24.85 12.62
C VAL A 83 -9.57 -23.97 13.58
N LEU A 84 -9.56 -24.29 14.89
CA LEU A 84 -10.17 -23.45 15.92
C LEU A 84 -9.40 -22.11 16.07
N PHE A 85 -8.08 -22.16 16.04
CA PHE A 85 -7.24 -20.97 16.06
C PHE A 85 -7.47 -20.07 14.83
N GLU A 86 -7.52 -20.66 13.64
CA GLU A 86 -7.87 -19.94 12.40
C GLU A 86 -9.26 -19.28 12.51
N THR A 87 -10.24 -20.03 13.05
CA THR A 87 -11.59 -19.50 13.31
C THR A 87 -11.53 -18.23 14.16
N GLY A 88 -10.75 -18.25 15.25
CA GLY A 88 -10.58 -17.09 16.13
C GLY A 88 -9.95 -15.90 15.42
N LEU A 89 -8.93 -16.12 14.58
CA LEU A 89 -8.28 -15.06 13.79
C LEU A 89 -9.25 -14.44 12.78
N PHE A 90 -10.00 -15.25 12.03
CA PHE A 90 -10.96 -14.73 11.06
C PHE A 90 -12.14 -14.03 11.75
N MET A 91 -12.64 -14.54 12.87
CA MET A 91 -13.67 -13.85 13.65
C MET A 91 -13.20 -12.49 14.16
N GLY A 92 -11.96 -12.41 14.66
CA GLY A 92 -11.38 -11.15 15.11
C GLY A 92 -11.21 -10.13 13.97
N ARG A 93 -10.95 -10.60 12.76
CA ARG A 93 -10.71 -9.73 11.58
C ARG A 93 -11.99 -9.38 10.83
N LEU A 94 -12.85 -10.34 10.55
CA LEU A 94 -14.03 -10.19 9.69
C LEU A 94 -15.34 -10.02 10.48
N GLY A 95 -15.32 -10.37 11.76
CA GLY A 95 -16.50 -10.48 12.59
C GLY A 95 -17.25 -11.81 12.43
N ARG A 96 -18.16 -12.08 13.35
CA ARG A 96 -18.93 -13.32 13.41
C ARG A 96 -19.81 -13.56 12.19
N ALA A 97 -20.43 -12.52 11.67
CA ALA A 97 -21.37 -12.60 10.55
C ALA A 97 -20.70 -13.02 9.23
N ARG A 98 -19.39 -12.81 9.08
CA ARG A 98 -18.61 -13.12 7.88
C ARG A 98 -17.70 -14.34 8.05
N THR A 99 -17.79 -15.01 9.20
CA THR A 99 -17.06 -16.26 9.49
C THR A 99 -18.07 -17.38 9.66
N PHE A 100 -18.01 -18.38 8.79
CA PHE A 100 -18.94 -19.50 8.77
C PHE A 100 -18.25 -20.76 9.28
N LEU A 101 -18.93 -21.52 10.13
CA LEU A 101 -18.50 -22.84 10.55
C LEU A 101 -19.31 -23.89 9.78
N LEU A 102 -18.61 -24.79 9.11
CA LEU A 102 -19.22 -25.92 8.42
C LEU A 102 -18.86 -27.22 9.16
N ASN A 103 -19.83 -27.86 9.79
CA ASN A 103 -19.58 -29.06 10.58
C ASN A 103 -20.56 -30.22 10.28
N GLN A 104 -20.09 -31.42 10.56
CA GLN A 104 -20.90 -32.64 10.44
C GLN A 104 -21.93 -32.69 11.57
N ALA A 105 -23.22 -32.69 11.22
CA ALA A 105 -24.32 -32.63 12.17
C ALA A 105 -24.39 -33.86 13.09
N ASN A 106 -24.19 -35.05 12.53
CA ASN A 106 -24.31 -36.34 13.24
C ASN A 106 -23.03 -36.79 13.99
N ALA A 107 -21.92 -36.01 13.92
CA ALA A 107 -20.67 -36.39 14.59
C ALA A 107 -20.55 -35.90 16.05
N LYS A 108 -21.51 -35.11 16.56
CA LYS A 108 -21.48 -34.54 17.91
C LYS A 108 -20.14 -33.86 18.26
N ILE A 109 -19.63 -33.04 17.34
CA ILE A 109 -18.37 -32.33 17.52
C ILE A 109 -18.53 -31.30 18.65
N LYS A 110 -17.62 -31.33 19.62
CA LYS A 110 -17.57 -30.33 20.69
C LYS A 110 -16.97 -29.06 20.15
N ILE A 111 -17.81 -28.08 19.85
CA ILE A 111 -17.38 -26.71 19.51
C ILE A 111 -17.27 -25.89 20.80
N PRO A 112 -16.19 -25.11 21.01
CA PRO A 112 -16.07 -24.21 22.17
C PRO A 112 -17.27 -23.27 22.29
N THR A 113 -17.76 -23.08 23.50
CA THR A 113 -18.92 -22.20 23.78
C THR A 113 -18.69 -20.76 23.37
N ASP A 114 -17.44 -20.32 23.37
CA ASP A 114 -17.03 -18.97 22.97
C ASP A 114 -17.23 -18.70 21.48
N LEU A 115 -17.33 -19.75 20.67
CA LEU A 115 -17.71 -19.67 19.26
C LEU A 115 -19.23 -19.68 19.03
N SER A 116 -20.01 -19.69 20.08
CA SER A 116 -21.48 -19.57 20.02
C SER A 116 -21.88 -18.22 19.40
N GLY A 117 -22.83 -18.27 18.45
CA GLY A 117 -23.25 -17.08 17.67
C GLY A 117 -22.47 -16.85 16.38
N VAL A 118 -21.49 -17.69 16.05
CA VAL A 118 -20.95 -17.80 14.68
C VAL A 118 -21.97 -18.52 13.82
N THR A 119 -22.15 -18.07 12.58
CA THR A 119 -23.07 -18.74 11.65
C THR A 119 -22.58 -20.17 11.36
N THR A 120 -23.35 -21.14 11.82
CA THR A 120 -23.02 -22.56 11.65
C THR A 120 -23.90 -23.15 10.56
N ALA A 121 -23.27 -23.73 9.55
CA ALA A 121 -23.90 -24.55 8.53
C ALA A 121 -23.53 -26.01 8.74
N THR A 122 -24.47 -26.91 8.58
CA THR A 122 -24.25 -28.34 8.89
C THR A 122 -24.47 -29.20 7.68
N TYR A 123 -23.79 -30.36 7.67
CA TYR A 123 -23.99 -31.43 6.69
C TYR A 123 -24.02 -32.80 7.36
N GLU A 124 -24.65 -33.76 6.69
CA GLU A 124 -24.65 -35.15 7.14
C GLU A 124 -23.65 -36.01 6.37
N TRP A 125 -22.88 -36.83 7.11
CA TRP A 125 -21.90 -37.77 6.56
C TRP A 125 -21.74 -39.00 7.46
N PRO A 126 -21.56 -40.23 6.95
CA PRO A 126 -21.42 -40.59 5.54
C PRO A 126 -22.75 -40.62 4.78
N ARG A 127 -22.68 -40.44 3.46
CA ARG A 127 -23.81 -40.60 2.52
C ARG A 127 -23.69 -41.91 1.76
N ARG A 128 -24.83 -42.45 1.34
CA ARG A 128 -24.85 -43.68 0.53
C ARG A 128 -24.16 -43.55 -0.82
N ASP A 129 -24.23 -42.34 -1.41
CA ASP A 129 -23.64 -42.04 -2.71
C ASP A 129 -22.16 -41.61 -2.60
N GLY A 130 -21.62 -41.49 -1.39
CA GLY A 130 -20.24 -41.03 -1.16
C GLY A 130 -19.94 -39.63 -1.66
N SER A 131 -20.95 -38.83 -2.03
CA SER A 131 -20.79 -37.53 -2.63
C SER A 131 -20.60 -36.42 -1.60
N HIS A 132 -19.38 -35.95 -1.41
CA HIS A 132 -19.08 -34.79 -0.57
C HIS A 132 -19.82 -33.53 -1.05
N ARG A 133 -19.88 -33.33 -2.39
CA ARG A 133 -20.58 -32.19 -3.00
C ARG A 133 -22.06 -32.19 -2.64
N SER A 134 -22.74 -33.34 -2.70
CA SER A 134 -24.13 -33.45 -2.32
C SER A 134 -24.34 -33.29 -0.80
N ALA A 135 -23.35 -33.68 0.01
CA ALA A 135 -23.41 -33.53 1.46
C ALA A 135 -23.49 -32.05 1.86
N VAL A 136 -22.60 -31.19 1.31
CA VAL A 136 -22.48 -29.80 1.70
C VAL A 136 -23.37 -28.82 0.90
N GLY A 137 -24.19 -29.33 -0.04
CA GLY A 137 -24.99 -28.52 -0.95
C GLY A 137 -25.88 -27.49 -0.23
N ALA A 138 -26.74 -27.99 0.68
CA ALA A 138 -27.67 -27.12 1.44
C ALA A 138 -26.93 -26.10 2.34
N ALA A 139 -25.81 -26.51 2.93
CA ALA A 139 -24.96 -25.63 3.72
C ALA A 139 -24.36 -24.51 2.85
N CYS A 140 -23.87 -24.84 1.65
CA CYS A 140 -23.35 -23.85 0.70
C CYS A 140 -24.44 -22.88 0.21
N ASP A 141 -25.68 -23.33 0.02
CA ASP A 141 -26.80 -22.46 -0.34
C ASP A 141 -27.10 -21.44 0.76
N SER A 142 -27.08 -21.85 2.02
CA SER A 142 -27.26 -20.95 3.17
C SER A 142 -26.12 -19.93 3.27
N ILE A 143 -24.86 -20.36 3.10
CA ILE A 143 -23.68 -19.50 3.10
C ILE A 143 -23.76 -18.49 1.94
N ARG A 144 -24.14 -18.93 0.73
CA ARG A 144 -24.31 -18.09 -0.45
C ARG A 144 -25.32 -16.95 -0.21
N LEU A 145 -26.46 -17.26 0.40
CA LEU A 145 -27.46 -16.26 0.75
C LEU A 145 -26.88 -15.22 1.71
N ALA A 146 -26.24 -15.66 2.80
CA ALA A 146 -25.62 -14.75 3.76
C ALA A 146 -24.51 -13.90 3.13
N MET A 147 -23.70 -14.44 2.23
CA MET A 147 -22.68 -13.70 1.50
C MET A 147 -23.29 -12.61 0.60
N ARG A 148 -24.40 -12.92 -0.08
CA ARG A 148 -25.12 -11.94 -0.92
C ARG A 148 -25.69 -10.79 -0.10
N ASP A 149 -26.29 -11.10 1.04
CA ASP A 149 -26.91 -10.10 1.93
C ASP A 149 -25.87 -9.15 2.54
N LEU A 150 -24.70 -9.68 2.88
CA LEU A 150 -23.60 -8.92 3.51
C LEU A 150 -22.72 -8.16 2.51
N GLY A 151 -22.62 -8.63 1.26
CA GLY A 151 -21.77 -8.05 0.23
C GLY A 151 -20.27 -8.07 0.56
N VAL A 152 -19.47 -7.39 -0.27
CA VAL A 152 -18.01 -7.22 -0.06
C VAL A 152 -17.75 -6.41 1.22
N SER A 153 -16.67 -6.71 1.93
CA SER A 153 -16.36 -6.09 3.21
C SER A 153 -15.88 -4.64 3.06
N ASP A 154 -16.52 -3.70 3.77
CA ASP A 154 -16.08 -2.30 3.85
C ASP A 154 -14.68 -2.14 4.45
N LEU A 155 -14.21 -3.12 5.24
CA LEU A 155 -12.86 -3.15 5.81
C LEU A 155 -11.78 -3.21 4.73
N LYS A 156 -12.06 -3.88 3.61
CA LYS A 156 -11.15 -3.95 2.46
C LYS A 156 -11.08 -2.61 1.73
N THR A 157 -12.23 -2.00 1.50
CA THR A 157 -12.34 -0.68 0.87
C THR A 157 -11.68 0.41 1.72
N ASN A 158 -11.95 0.44 3.04
CA ASN A 158 -11.34 1.39 3.96
C ASN A 158 -9.82 1.25 4.04
N ARG A 159 -9.29 0.02 3.99
CA ARG A 159 -7.84 -0.20 3.97
C ARG A 159 -7.20 0.31 2.68
N GLN A 160 -7.80 0.06 1.52
CA GLN A 160 -7.30 0.58 0.24
C GLN A 160 -7.30 2.11 0.25
N LEU A 161 -8.35 2.75 0.76
CA LEU A 161 -8.43 4.20 0.92
C LEU A 161 -7.34 4.72 1.86
N HIS A 162 -7.08 4.03 2.98
CA HIS A 162 -6.04 4.41 3.93
C HIS A 162 -4.63 4.26 3.31
N GLU A 163 -4.37 3.20 2.54
CA GLU A 163 -3.10 3.00 1.85
C GLU A 163 -2.88 4.06 0.75
N ILE A 164 -3.92 4.41 0.00
CA ILE A 164 -3.85 5.49 -1.00
C ILE A 164 -3.55 6.82 -0.31
N LYS A 165 -4.26 7.14 0.76
CA LYS A 165 -4.05 8.37 1.52
C LYS A 165 -2.64 8.46 2.11
N SER A 166 -2.14 7.38 2.70
CA SER A 166 -0.79 7.32 3.26
C SER A 166 0.31 7.51 2.19
N ARG A 167 0.11 6.98 0.98
CA ARG A 167 1.02 7.21 -0.16
C ARG A 167 0.97 8.65 -0.63
N GLN A 168 -0.20 9.27 -0.65
CA GLN A 168 -0.38 10.66 -1.00
C GLN A 168 0.31 11.57 0.01
N ASP A 169 0.11 11.37 1.32
CA ASP A 169 0.75 12.12 2.40
C ASP A 169 2.30 12.02 2.32
N SER A 170 2.84 10.82 2.02
CA SER A 170 4.28 10.62 1.80
C SER A 170 4.81 11.36 0.57
N ALA A 171 4.05 11.36 -0.52
CA ALA A 171 4.43 12.09 -1.72
C ALA A 171 4.42 13.60 -1.49
N GLU A 172 3.42 14.13 -0.80
CA GLU A 172 3.32 15.54 -0.42
C GLU A 172 4.49 15.97 0.47
N SER A 173 4.84 15.17 1.49
CA SER A 173 6.01 15.42 2.35
C SER A 173 7.32 15.43 1.57
N SER A 174 7.49 14.51 0.61
CA SER A 174 8.66 14.47 -0.26
C SER A 174 8.75 15.69 -1.17
N ILE A 175 7.63 16.14 -1.73
CA ILE A 175 7.54 17.36 -2.53
C ILE A 175 7.93 18.58 -1.70
N GLN A 176 7.40 18.72 -0.47
CA GLN A 176 7.76 19.81 0.44
C GLN A 176 9.26 19.83 0.75
N THR A 177 9.85 18.65 1.01
CA THR A 177 11.28 18.53 1.26
C THR A 177 12.11 18.96 0.05
N LEU A 178 11.72 18.53 -1.15
CA LEU A 178 12.37 18.94 -2.39
C LEU A 178 12.23 20.45 -2.62
N GLN A 179 11.08 21.05 -2.33
CA GLN A 179 10.86 22.50 -2.42
C GLN A 179 11.81 23.27 -1.50
N LEU A 180 11.97 22.82 -0.25
CA LEU A 180 12.91 23.43 0.71
C LEU A 180 14.36 23.32 0.24
N LEU A 181 14.78 22.15 -0.28
CA LEU A 181 16.11 21.96 -0.84
C LEU A 181 16.37 22.86 -2.03
N VAL A 182 15.44 22.93 -2.98
CA VAL A 182 15.56 23.80 -4.17
C VAL A 182 15.65 25.29 -3.78
N ARG A 183 14.89 25.73 -2.77
CA ARG A 183 14.99 27.10 -2.25
C ARG A 183 16.33 27.38 -1.57
N GLY A 184 16.90 26.42 -0.86
CA GLY A 184 18.16 26.54 -0.12
C GLY A 184 19.41 26.44 -0.98
N LEU A 185 19.33 25.97 -2.22
CA LEU A 185 20.50 25.77 -3.09
C LEU A 185 21.23 27.05 -3.44
N ILE A 186 20.49 28.13 -3.68
CA ILE A 186 21.08 29.44 -3.97
C ILE A 186 20.33 30.59 -3.23
N THR A 187 21.04 31.66 -2.96
CA THR A 187 20.47 32.85 -2.31
C THR A 187 19.50 33.58 -3.23
N LYS A 188 18.71 34.53 -2.67
CA LYS A 188 17.81 35.41 -3.45
C LYS A 188 18.59 36.21 -4.50
N PHE A 189 19.75 36.74 -4.14
CA PHE A 189 20.60 37.53 -5.04
C PHE A 189 21.18 36.69 -6.18
N GLU A 190 21.60 35.47 -5.90
CA GLU A 190 22.07 34.50 -6.93
C GLU A 190 20.94 34.14 -7.87
N TYR A 191 19.73 33.95 -7.36
CA TYR A 191 18.54 33.65 -8.17
C TYR A 191 18.19 34.83 -9.11
N GLU A 192 18.18 36.04 -8.60
CA GLU A 192 17.96 37.27 -9.40
C GLU A 192 19.01 37.37 -10.52
N LYS A 193 20.28 37.08 -10.23
CA LYS A 193 21.34 37.09 -11.25
C LYS A 193 21.10 36.02 -12.34
N LEU A 194 20.69 34.83 -11.97
CA LEU A 194 20.32 33.80 -12.96
C LEU A 194 19.16 34.26 -13.86
N GLN A 195 18.16 34.92 -13.29
CA GLN A 195 17.05 35.50 -14.07
C GLN A 195 17.53 36.55 -15.07
N HIS A 196 18.41 37.45 -14.66
CA HIS A 196 18.96 38.49 -15.54
C HIS A 196 19.90 37.88 -16.60
N LEU A 197 20.68 36.86 -16.27
CA LEU A 197 21.52 36.14 -17.25
C LEU A 197 20.69 35.46 -18.32
N ARG A 198 19.50 34.94 -17.96
CA ARG A 198 18.56 34.30 -18.89
C ARG A 198 17.77 35.31 -19.75
N ALA A 199 17.46 36.51 -19.20
CA ALA A 199 16.66 37.51 -19.90
C ALA A 199 17.38 38.05 -21.15
N GLU A 200 16.64 38.55 -22.12
CA GLU A 200 17.21 39.19 -23.30
C GLU A 200 17.89 40.54 -22.94
N GLY A 201 18.89 40.94 -23.72
CA GLY A 201 19.63 42.20 -23.55
C GLY A 201 20.82 42.12 -22.59
N PRO A 202 21.59 43.22 -22.45
CA PRO A 202 22.76 43.27 -21.60
C PRO A 202 22.40 43.28 -20.11
N PHE A 203 23.25 42.64 -19.29
CA PHE A 203 23.11 42.65 -17.83
C PHE A 203 24.21 43.54 -17.21
N MET A 204 23.90 44.81 -17.07
CA MET A 204 24.84 45.84 -16.58
C MET A 204 24.99 45.77 -15.06
N VAL A 205 26.17 45.43 -14.58
CA VAL A 205 26.50 45.31 -13.15
C VAL A 205 27.70 46.19 -12.80
N LYS A 206 27.79 46.64 -11.53
CA LYS A 206 29.01 47.20 -10.97
C LYS A 206 29.85 46.13 -10.31
N PHE A 207 31.16 46.25 -10.43
CA PHE A 207 32.06 45.32 -9.74
C PHE A 207 31.99 45.51 -8.23
N HIS A 208 31.80 44.42 -7.48
CA HIS A 208 31.98 44.35 -6.03
C HIS A 208 32.35 42.88 -5.64
N ASN A 209 33.04 42.74 -4.50
CA ASN A 209 33.58 41.46 -4.09
C ASN A 209 32.48 40.38 -3.88
N ASP A 210 31.33 40.77 -3.35
CA ASP A 210 30.22 39.82 -3.10
C ASP A 210 29.69 39.23 -4.41
N MET A 211 29.61 40.03 -5.48
CA MET A 211 29.22 39.57 -6.81
C MET A 211 30.16 38.46 -7.32
N ILE A 212 31.48 38.64 -7.10
CA ILE A 212 32.45 37.59 -7.48
C ILE A 212 32.22 36.29 -6.73
N GLN A 213 31.94 36.36 -5.42
CA GLN A 213 31.64 35.18 -4.61
C GLN A 213 30.35 34.51 -5.06
N GLU A 214 29.30 35.26 -5.35
CA GLU A 214 28.04 34.77 -5.85
C GLU A 214 28.21 34.08 -7.21
N ILE A 215 28.95 34.67 -8.15
CA ILE A 215 29.24 34.05 -9.45
C ILE A 215 30.07 32.77 -9.28
N LYS A 216 31.09 32.77 -8.40
CA LYS A 216 31.87 31.58 -8.10
C LYS A 216 30.99 30.44 -7.56
N ARG A 217 30.06 30.74 -6.67
CA ARG A 217 29.11 29.73 -6.17
C ARG A 217 28.22 29.23 -7.27
N LEU A 218 27.67 30.08 -8.12
CA LEU A 218 26.84 29.68 -9.26
C LEU A 218 27.60 28.83 -10.27
N VAL A 219 28.90 29.08 -10.48
CA VAL A 219 29.79 28.24 -11.30
C VAL A 219 30.04 26.88 -10.60
N ALA A 220 30.30 26.93 -9.29
CA ALA A 220 30.56 25.69 -8.53
C ALA A 220 29.36 24.72 -8.48
N VAL A 221 28.13 25.25 -8.45
CA VAL A 221 26.90 24.45 -8.55
C VAL A 221 26.51 24.10 -9.98
N GLY A 222 27.27 24.60 -10.98
CA GLY A 222 27.04 24.26 -12.39
C GLY A 222 25.93 25.07 -13.08
N TYR A 223 25.38 26.11 -12.47
CA TYR A 223 24.28 26.91 -13.04
C TYR A 223 24.75 28.03 -13.98
N VAL A 224 26.03 28.38 -13.87
CA VAL A 224 26.67 29.40 -14.68
C VAL A 224 28.01 28.86 -15.19
N THR A 225 28.38 29.23 -16.42
CA THR A 225 29.68 28.90 -16.99
C THR A 225 30.41 30.15 -17.38
N THR A 226 31.76 30.16 -17.34
CA THR A 226 32.57 31.25 -17.84
C THR A 226 32.71 31.17 -19.36
N LEU A 227 32.61 32.31 -20.04
CA LEU A 227 32.72 32.41 -21.49
C LEU A 227 34.14 32.77 -21.93
N ARG A 228 34.55 32.32 -23.12
CA ARG A 228 35.83 32.69 -23.78
C ARG A 228 37.07 32.47 -22.92
N GLY A 229 37.07 31.48 -22.00
CA GLY A 229 38.19 31.19 -21.12
C GLY A 229 38.47 32.26 -20.04
N HIS A 230 37.53 33.18 -19.79
CA HIS A 230 37.65 34.16 -18.72
C HIS A 230 37.63 33.48 -17.36
N LYS A 231 38.55 33.86 -16.47
CA LYS A 231 38.45 33.50 -15.05
C LYS A 231 37.54 34.51 -14.35
N VAL A 232 36.75 34.08 -13.38
CA VAL A 232 35.86 34.97 -12.62
C VAL A 232 36.67 36.11 -11.97
N GLU A 233 37.91 35.84 -11.58
CA GLU A 233 38.84 36.81 -11.01
C GLU A 233 39.31 37.86 -12.01
N SER A 234 39.39 37.53 -13.29
CA SER A 234 39.87 38.47 -14.35
C SER A 234 38.86 39.60 -14.66
N MET A 235 37.61 39.49 -14.16
CA MET A 235 36.62 40.56 -14.24
C MET A 235 37.08 41.81 -13.48
N ARG A 236 37.94 41.67 -12.44
CA ARG A 236 38.49 42.73 -11.62
C ARG A 236 39.50 43.63 -12.36
N GLU A 237 40.30 43.04 -13.25
CA GLU A 237 41.44 43.71 -13.88
C GLU A 237 41.03 44.63 -15.00
N ARG A 238 39.87 44.43 -15.64
CA ARG A 238 39.43 45.19 -16.80
C ARG A 238 38.58 46.42 -16.47
N ASP A 239 37.81 46.41 -15.35
CA ASP A 239 36.82 47.43 -15.00
C ASP A 239 37.07 48.10 -13.64
N GLY A 240 38.30 48.20 -13.17
CA GLY A 240 38.68 48.77 -11.85
C GLY A 240 38.37 50.26 -11.66
N ARG A 241 37.63 50.90 -12.56
CA ARG A 241 37.26 52.34 -12.50
C ARG A 241 35.84 52.61 -11.99
N GLY A 242 35.13 51.61 -11.51
CA GLY A 242 33.77 51.77 -10.95
C GLY A 242 32.64 51.92 -12.00
N ASP A 243 32.94 51.68 -13.27
CA ASP A 243 31.98 51.72 -14.35
C ASP A 243 31.13 50.41 -14.38
N LYS A 244 29.93 50.52 -14.91
CA LYS A 244 29.07 49.34 -15.14
C LYS A 244 29.59 48.60 -16.36
N PHE A 245 29.60 47.28 -16.27
CA PHE A 245 29.94 46.40 -17.38
C PHE A 245 28.85 45.34 -17.59
N ASP A 246 28.79 44.79 -18.80
CA ASP A 246 27.84 43.69 -19.12
C ASP A 246 28.38 42.35 -18.68
N LEU A 247 27.76 41.76 -17.64
CA LEU A 247 28.17 40.48 -17.07
C LEU A 247 28.05 39.34 -18.08
N LYS A 248 27.13 39.40 -19.06
CA LYS A 248 26.94 38.38 -20.09
C LYS A 248 28.13 38.27 -21.07
N GLN A 249 29.05 39.19 -21.08
CA GLN A 249 30.30 39.04 -21.85
C GLN A 249 31.28 38.06 -21.19
N TYR A 250 31.14 37.79 -19.88
CA TYR A 250 32.05 36.97 -19.08
C TYR A 250 31.47 35.63 -18.67
N VAL A 251 30.17 35.58 -18.44
CA VAL A 251 29.50 34.38 -17.98
C VAL A 251 28.17 34.18 -18.70
N GLY A 252 27.79 32.88 -18.86
CA GLY A 252 26.53 32.45 -19.42
C GLY A 252 25.79 31.50 -18.48
N ILE A 253 24.49 31.49 -18.58
CA ILE A 253 23.69 30.50 -17.89
C ILE A 253 23.81 29.13 -18.59
N THR A 254 23.88 28.05 -17.82
CA THR A 254 23.90 26.66 -18.35
C THR A 254 22.48 26.12 -18.55
N ASP A 255 22.39 24.95 -19.17
CA ASP A 255 21.11 24.23 -19.27
C ASP A 255 20.57 23.85 -17.89
N GLU A 256 21.45 23.45 -16.96
CA GLU A 256 21.10 23.15 -15.56
C GLU A 256 20.59 24.40 -14.83
N GLY A 257 21.24 25.57 -15.02
CA GLY A 257 20.79 26.85 -14.48
C GLY A 257 19.42 27.26 -15.03
N THR A 258 19.19 27.01 -16.31
CA THR A 258 17.89 27.27 -16.96
C THR A 258 16.80 26.33 -16.45
N ALA A 259 17.12 25.04 -16.30
CA ALA A 259 16.21 24.05 -15.73
C ALA A 259 15.85 24.38 -14.27
N TYR A 260 16.85 24.81 -13.47
CA TYR A 260 16.62 25.26 -12.10
C TYR A 260 15.66 26.47 -12.02
N LEU A 261 15.83 27.48 -12.87
CA LEU A 261 14.93 28.64 -12.92
C LEU A 261 13.50 28.21 -13.26
N LYS A 262 13.33 27.30 -14.21
CA LYS A 262 12.03 26.76 -14.60
C LYS A 262 11.37 26.02 -13.44
N LEU A 263 12.08 25.08 -12.82
CA LEU A 263 11.61 24.30 -11.69
C LEU A 263 11.17 25.20 -10.52
N ARG A 264 12.03 26.16 -10.13
CA ARG A 264 11.73 27.11 -9.03
C ARG A 264 10.51 27.98 -9.33
N THR A 265 10.33 28.39 -10.59
CA THR A 265 9.16 29.18 -11.01
C THR A 265 7.87 28.36 -10.95
N GLU A 266 7.92 27.09 -11.35
CA GLU A 266 6.78 26.16 -11.28
C GLU A 266 6.38 25.89 -9.82
N LEU A 267 7.36 25.65 -8.95
CA LEU A 267 7.13 25.42 -7.51
C LEU A 267 6.50 26.64 -6.81
N LEU A 268 6.92 27.86 -7.17
CA LEU A 268 6.37 29.10 -6.59
C LEU A 268 4.96 29.43 -7.12
N LYS A 269 4.60 28.96 -8.32
CA LYS A 269 3.23 29.13 -8.85
C LYS A 269 2.23 28.20 -8.16
N GLY A 270 2.64 27.02 -7.77
CA GLY A 270 1.79 26.08 -7.02
C GLY A 270 1.32 26.64 -5.68
N GLU A 271 2.15 27.44 -5.01
CA GLU A 271 1.79 28.06 -3.71
C GLU A 271 0.78 29.21 -3.82
N ALA A 272 0.76 29.90 -4.96
CA ALA A 272 -0.17 31.03 -5.18
C ALA A 272 -1.61 30.55 -5.42
N THR A 273 -1.82 29.26 -5.73
CA THR A 273 -3.16 28.67 -5.97
C THR A 273 -3.77 28.03 -4.73
N GLU A 274 -2.99 27.75 -3.67
CA GLU A 274 -3.50 27.18 -2.41
C GLU A 274 -3.82 28.20 -1.32
N GLY A 275 -3.50 29.46 -1.52
CA GLY A 275 -3.75 30.58 -0.59
C GLY A 275 -4.91 31.47 -1.00
N GLY A 276 -6.07 30.92 -1.32
CA GLY A 276 -7.33 31.65 -1.48
C GLY A 276 -8.15 31.62 -0.18
N PRO A 277 -8.94 32.68 0.12
CA PRO A 277 -9.47 33.02 1.43
C PRO A 277 -10.44 32.00 2.00
#